data_f2db74b3f90739df676708804994800c
#
_entry.id   f2db74b3f90739df676708804994800c
#
_cell.length_a   1.000
_cell.length_b   1.000
_cell.length_c   1.000
_cell.angle_alpha   90.00
_cell.angle_beta   90.00
_cell.angle_gamma   90.00
#
_symmetry.space_group_name_H-M   'P 1'
#
loop_
_entity.id
_entity.type
_entity.pdbx_description
1 polymer ?
#
loop_
_entity_poly.entity_id
_entity_poly.type
_entity_poly.pdbx_seq_one_letter_code
_entity_poly.pdbx_strand_id
1 'polypeptide(L)'
;MNGFFLVLEGPEGAGKTTLAAALLEAMRARGLDPVAVREPGGTPAAEHARRALLDPESRLDPHVELLFVAAARAHLVQSIVRPALAAGRIVVSDRYDLSTAAYQGAGRGVPAETVAAVNQVATGGLRPDLTLVLDVPPGVGAGRQRVAGKSPDRFEREDPEFHERVYRAYRDASGPGIRRIDATGSREAVLAEAWGALSEARPETFGGRADYITKS
;
A
#
# COMPACT_ATOMS: atom_id res chain seq x y z
N MET A 1 -0.76 24.49 4.75
CA MET A 1 -1.31 23.23 5.32
C MET A 1 -0.18 22.20 5.32
N ASN A 2 -0.06 21.37 6.36
CA ASN A 2 0.88 20.27 6.33
C ASN A 2 0.41 19.21 5.32
N GLY A 3 1.32 18.54 4.61
CA GLY A 3 0.96 17.45 3.71
C GLY A 3 0.20 16.33 4.43
N PHE A 4 -0.37 15.38 3.68
CA PHE A 4 -1.05 14.20 4.23
C PHE A 4 -0.58 12.95 3.52
N PHE A 5 -0.13 11.95 4.29
CA PHE A 5 0.38 10.70 3.75
C PHE A 5 -0.61 9.56 3.99
N LEU A 6 -1.35 9.20 2.95
CA LEU A 6 -2.23 8.04 2.89
C LEU A 6 -1.51 6.84 2.30
N VAL A 7 -1.63 5.70 2.96
CA VAL A 7 -1.12 4.42 2.47
C VAL A 7 -2.24 3.41 2.34
N LEU A 8 -2.27 2.69 1.24
CA LEU A 8 -3.16 1.56 1.00
C LEU A 8 -2.37 0.26 1.13
N GLU A 9 -2.79 -0.60 2.02
CA GLU A 9 -2.16 -1.89 2.32
C GLU A 9 -3.14 -3.05 2.18
N GLY A 10 -2.64 -4.25 2.18
CA GLY A 10 -3.44 -5.46 2.08
C GLY A 10 -2.86 -6.49 1.12
N PRO A 11 -3.38 -7.72 1.12
CA PRO A 11 -2.90 -8.81 0.29
C PRO A 11 -3.10 -8.53 -1.21
N GLU A 12 -2.61 -9.43 -2.04
CA GLU A 12 -2.80 -9.36 -3.48
C GLU A 12 -4.26 -9.62 -3.86
N GLY A 13 -4.72 -8.93 -4.92
CA GLY A 13 -6.14 -8.97 -5.30
C GLY A 13 -7.08 -8.22 -4.36
N ALA A 14 -6.60 -7.54 -3.31
CA ALA A 14 -7.45 -6.77 -2.39
C ALA A 14 -8.09 -5.52 -3.02
N GLY A 15 -7.62 -5.08 -4.19
CA GLY A 15 -8.20 -3.93 -4.88
C GLY A 15 -7.52 -2.58 -4.58
N LYS A 16 -6.32 -2.57 -3.98
CA LYS A 16 -5.56 -1.35 -3.65
C LYS A 16 -5.44 -0.38 -4.80
N THR A 17 -4.97 -0.83 -5.95
CA THR A 17 -4.78 0.01 -7.14
C THR A 17 -6.10 0.59 -7.65
N THR A 18 -7.18 -0.18 -7.60
CA THR A 18 -8.53 0.28 -7.95
C THR A 18 -9.02 1.35 -6.99
N LEU A 19 -8.86 1.13 -5.68
CA LEU A 19 -9.21 2.11 -4.67
C LEU A 19 -8.35 3.37 -4.76
N ALA A 20 -7.03 3.23 -5.00
CA ALA A 20 -6.14 4.36 -5.21
C ALA A 20 -6.63 5.25 -6.36
N ALA A 21 -6.96 4.65 -7.50
CA ALA A 21 -7.46 5.39 -8.66
C ALA A 21 -8.75 6.15 -8.34
N ALA A 22 -9.71 5.49 -7.68
CA ALA A 22 -10.99 6.10 -7.29
C ALA A 22 -10.81 7.24 -6.27
N LEU A 23 -9.94 7.06 -5.26
CA LEU A 23 -9.61 8.10 -4.29
C LEU A 23 -8.95 9.31 -4.93
N LEU A 24 -7.99 9.09 -5.84
CA LEU A 24 -7.32 10.15 -6.57
C LEU A 24 -8.30 10.96 -7.43
N GLU A 25 -9.23 10.29 -8.10
CA GLU A 25 -10.30 10.93 -8.87
C GLU A 25 -11.21 11.78 -7.98
N ALA A 26 -11.69 11.21 -6.87
CA ALA A 26 -12.55 11.90 -5.91
C ALA A 26 -11.84 13.12 -5.26
N MET A 27 -10.54 13.01 -4.96
CA MET A 27 -9.72 14.13 -4.46
C MET A 27 -9.61 15.24 -5.50
N ARG A 28 -9.31 14.91 -6.75
CA ARG A 28 -9.19 15.90 -7.86
C ARG A 28 -10.52 16.59 -8.13
N ALA A 29 -11.64 15.87 -8.11
CA ALA A 29 -12.98 16.44 -8.26
C ALA A 29 -13.30 17.49 -7.18
N ARG A 30 -12.61 17.43 -6.03
CA ARG A 30 -12.70 18.44 -4.94
C ARG A 30 -11.64 19.53 -5.01
N GLY A 31 -10.88 19.60 -6.11
CA GLY A 31 -9.82 20.59 -6.28
C GLY A 31 -8.55 20.31 -5.48
N LEU A 32 -8.40 19.10 -4.91
CA LEU A 32 -7.16 18.66 -4.27
C LEU A 32 -6.16 18.20 -5.33
N ASP A 33 -4.86 18.32 -5.03
CA ASP A 33 -3.77 17.91 -5.91
C ASP A 33 -2.98 16.73 -5.32
N PRO A 34 -3.50 15.50 -5.36
CA PRO A 34 -2.83 14.34 -4.82
C PRO A 34 -1.68 13.84 -5.71
N VAL A 35 -0.61 13.38 -5.07
CA VAL A 35 0.50 12.64 -5.70
C VAL A 35 0.28 11.16 -5.49
N ALA A 36 0.24 10.40 -6.58
CA ALA A 36 0.17 8.95 -6.53
C ALA A 36 1.57 8.33 -6.59
N VAL A 37 1.84 7.39 -5.70
CA VAL A 37 3.06 6.58 -5.72
C VAL A 37 2.71 5.11 -5.47
N ARG A 38 3.62 4.20 -5.80
CA ARG A 38 3.47 2.76 -5.52
C ARG A 38 4.78 2.13 -5.13
N GLU A 39 4.74 1.12 -4.30
CA GLU A 39 5.91 0.35 -3.89
C GLU A 39 5.78 -1.14 -4.23
N PRO A 40 6.90 -1.82 -4.48
CA PRO A 40 8.18 -1.23 -4.84
C PRO A 40 8.11 -0.55 -6.21
N GLY A 41 8.81 0.59 -6.40
CA GLY A 41 8.81 1.31 -7.68
C GLY A 41 8.61 2.82 -7.54
N GLY A 42 8.09 3.44 -8.60
CA GLY A 42 7.71 4.85 -8.61
C GLY A 42 8.84 5.82 -8.97
N THR A 43 10.08 5.36 -9.07
CA THR A 43 11.22 6.12 -9.60
C THR A 43 12.06 5.23 -10.51
N PRO A 44 12.87 5.78 -11.43
CA PRO A 44 13.72 4.95 -12.30
C PRO A 44 14.60 3.95 -11.54
N ALA A 45 15.23 4.38 -10.45
CA ALA A 45 16.06 3.51 -9.60
C ALA A 45 15.22 2.43 -8.90
N ALA A 46 14.07 2.80 -8.32
CA ALA A 46 13.18 1.87 -7.66
C ALA A 46 12.53 0.86 -8.63
N GLU A 47 12.31 1.24 -9.89
CA GLU A 47 11.82 0.32 -10.92
C GLU A 47 12.84 -0.76 -11.29
N HIS A 48 14.16 -0.50 -11.17
CA HIS A 48 15.16 -1.55 -11.32
C HIS A 48 15.05 -2.59 -10.21
N ALA A 49 14.94 -2.13 -8.95
CA ALA A 49 14.72 -3.03 -7.82
C ALA A 49 13.40 -3.82 -7.98
N ARG A 50 12.32 -3.15 -8.40
CA ARG A 50 11.03 -3.81 -8.67
C ARG A 50 11.16 -4.93 -9.68
N ARG A 51 11.85 -4.71 -10.81
CA ARG A 51 12.03 -5.76 -11.82
C ARG A 51 12.72 -6.99 -11.24
N ALA A 52 13.81 -6.80 -10.48
CA ALA A 52 14.49 -7.91 -9.84
C ALA A 52 13.62 -8.64 -8.80
N LEU A 53 12.81 -7.89 -8.04
CA LEU A 53 11.91 -8.44 -7.02
C LEU A 53 10.76 -9.26 -7.59
N LEU A 54 10.18 -8.84 -8.72
CA LEU A 54 9.00 -9.46 -9.31
C LEU A 54 9.31 -10.50 -10.38
N ASP A 55 10.55 -10.57 -10.86
CA ASP A 55 10.98 -11.52 -11.87
C ASP A 55 10.81 -12.95 -11.35
N PRO A 56 9.96 -13.79 -11.99
CA PRO A 56 9.72 -15.16 -11.59
C PRO A 56 10.97 -16.06 -11.57
N GLU A 57 12.00 -15.70 -12.31
CA GLU A 57 13.26 -16.43 -12.38
C GLU A 57 14.27 -16.00 -11.30
N SER A 58 14.03 -14.86 -10.64
CA SER A 58 14.89 -14.36 -9.56
C SER A 58 14.80 -15.25 -8.32
N ARG A 59 15.95 -15.77 -7.88
CA ARG A 59 16.07 -16.52 -6.63
C ARG A 59 16.78 -15.64 -5.60
N LEU A 60 16.00 -14.89 -4.83
CA LEU A 60 16.53 -13.98 -3.82
C LEU A 60 16.44 -14.62 -2.43
N ASP A 61 17.53 -14.53 -1.69
CA ASP A 61 17.51 -14.77 -0.24
C ASP A 61 16.57 -13.76 0.43
N PRO A 62 15.84 -14.12 1.51
CA PRO A 62 14.92 -13.22 2.21
C PRO A 62 15.52 -11.88 2.64
N HIS A 63 16.79 -11.87 3.07
CA HIS A 63 17.47 -10.62 3.46
C HIS A 63 17.82 -9.77 2.25
N VAL A 64 18.22 -10.38 1.13
CA VAL A 64 18.47 -9.67 -0.13
C VAL A 64 17.17 -9.06 -0.65
N GLU A 65 16.05 -9.81 -0.60
CA GLU A 65 14.70 -9.32 -0.94
C GLU A 65 14.34 -8.08 -0.10
N LEU A 66 14.53 -8.16 1.23
CA LEU A 66 14.30 -7.05 2.16
C LEU A 66 15.12 -5.81 1.79
N LEU A 67 16.41 -5.98 1.47
CA LEU A 67 17.29 -4.87 1.10
C LEU A 67 16.88 -4.21 -0.23
N PHE A 68 16.44 -4.98 -1.22
CA PHE A 68 15.91 -4.42 -2.48
C PHE A 68 14.65 -3.59 -2.25
N VAL A 69 13.71 -4.08 -1.43
CA VAL A 69 12.50 -3.34 -1.05
C VAL A 69 12.87 -2.06 -0.33
N ALA A 70 13.79 -2.13 0.64
CA ALA A 70 14.23 -0.99 1.43
C ALA A 70 14.93 0.08 0.58
N ALA A 71 15.82 -0.32 -0.33
CA ALA A 71 16.50 0.61 -1.24
C ALA A 71 15.53 1.34 -2.17
N ALA A 72 14.55 0.61 -2.74
CA ALA A 72 13.50 1.20 -3.56
C ALA A 72 12.67 2.22 -2.78
N ARG A 73 12.27 1.86 -1.55
CA ARG A 73 11.52 2.74 -0.64
C ARG A 73 12.32 3.99 -0.27
N ALA A 74 13.56 3.82 0.17
CA ALA A 74 14.41 4.94 0.56
C ALA A 74 14.51 5.98 -0.56
N HIS A 75 14.72 5.53 -1.80
CA HIS A 75 14.80 6.42 -2.95
C HIS A 75 13.45 7.11 -3.22
N LEU A 76 12.32 6.38 -3.20
CA LEU A 76 10.98 6.94 -3.40
C LEU A 76 10.63 7.99 -2.33
N VAL A 77 10.89 7.66 -1.06
CA VAL A 77 10.63 8.56 0.07
C VAL A 77 11.39 9.86 -0.06
N GLN A 78 12.68 9.80 -0.36
CA GLN A 78 13.52 11.01 -0.47
C GLN A 78 13.20 11.84 -1.72
N SER A 79 12.95 11.16 -2.86
CA SER A 79 12.82 11.85 -4.15
C SER A 79 11.41 12.38 -4.43
N ILE A 80 10.36 11.76 -3.86
CA ILE A 80 8.96 12.11 -4.19
C ILE A 80 8.14 12.37 -2.93
N VAL A 81 8.09 11.43 -1.98
CA VAL A 81 7.13 11.51 -0.87
C VAL A 81 7.42 12.71 0.02
N ARG A 82 8.65 12.84 0.55
CA ARG A 82 9.03 13.96 1.43
C ARG A 82 8.89 15.32 0.76
N PRO A 83 9.36 15.56 -0.48
CA PRO A 83 9.16 16.82 -1.17
C PRO A 83 7.67 17.16 -1.36
N ALA A 84 6.85 16.19 -1.73
CA ALA A 84 5.41 16.42 -1.89
C ALA A 84 4.72 16.80 -0.57
N LEU A 85 5.03 16.08 0.51
CA LEU A 85 4.49 16.39 1.84
C LEU A 85 4.98 17.76 2.36
N ALA A 86 6.25 18.10 2.13
CA ALA A 86 6.79 19.41 2.47
C ALA A 86 6.11 20.56 1.70
N ALA A 87 5.68 20.29 0.46
CA ALA A 87 4.88 21.22 -0.35
C ALA A 87 3.38 21.26 0.06
N GLY A 88 3.00 20.58 1.15
CA GLY A 88 1.61 20.56 1.64
C GLY A 88 0.67 19.67 0.80
N ARG A 89 1.21 18.81 -0.07
CA ARG A 89 0.40 17.95 -0.94
C ARG A 89 -0.06 16.69 -0.21
N ILE A 90 -1.11 16.07 -0.74
CA ILE A 90 -1.55 14.74 -0.33
C ILE A 90 -0.75 13.72 -1.12
N VAL A 91 -0.17 12.73 -0.44
CA VAL A 91 0.48 11.58 -1.08
C VAL A 91 -0.36 10.33 -0.83
N VAL A 92 -0.70 9.60 -1.90
CA VAL A 92 -1.41 8.32 -1.85
C VAL A 92 -0.45 7.25 -2.34
N SER A 93 -0.07 6.33 -1.45
CA SER A 93 0.82 5.21 -1.78
C SER A 93 0.07 3.89 -1.84
N ASP A 94 0.25 3.15 -2.94
CA ASP A 94 -0.10 1.74 -3.03
C ASP A 94 1.08 0.94 -2.45
N ARG A 95 0.96 0.52 -1.21
CA ARG A 95 1.92 -0.12 -0.31
C ARG A 95 2.94 0.83 0.35
N TYR A 96 3.46 0.39 1.50
CA TYR A 96 4.53 1.02 2.27
C TYR A 96 5.18 -0.01 3.22
N ASP A 97 5.59 0.42 4.41
CA ASP A 97 6.37 -0.35 5.39
C ASP A 97 5.64 -1.57 5.97
N LEU A 98 4.31 -1.53 6.08
CA LEU A 98 3.52 -2.68 6.53
C LEU A 98 3.60 -3.84 5.54
N SER A 99 3.70 -3.56 4.23
CA SER A 99 3.97 -4.60 3.21
C SER A 99 5.26 -5.37 3.52
N THR A 100 6.33 -4.70 3.97
CA THR A 100 7.59 -5.36 4.33
C THR A 100 7.42 -6.25 5.56
N ALA A 101 6.68 -5.79 6.57
CA ALA A 101 6.37 -6.60 7.75
C ALA A 101 5.56 -7.86 7.36
N ALA A 102 4.62 -7.72 6.43
CA ALA A 102 3.80 -8.83 5.97
C ALA A 102 4.59 -9.83 5.09
N TYR A 103 5.27 -9.34 4.05
CA TYR A 103 5.92 -10.22 3.06
C TYR A 103 7.27 -10.73 3.52
N GLN A 104 8.21 -9.85 3.88
CA GLN A 104 9.55 -10.24 4.29
C GLN A 104 9.56 -10.73 5.75
N GLY A 105 8.78 -10.10 6.63
CA GLY A 105 8.63 -10.54 8.01
C GLY A 105 7.85 -11.86 8.11
N ALA A 106 6.53 -11.79 8.10
CA ALA A 106 5.67 -12.96 8.31
C ALA A 106 5.77 -13.99 7.18
N GLY A 107 5.81 -13.55 5.92
CA GLY A 107 5.90 -14.42 4.74
C GLY A 107 7.22 -15.17 4.67
N ARG A 108 8.36 -14.46 4.71
CA ARG A 108 9.71 -15.01 4.58
C ARG A 108 10.36 -15.43 5.89
N GLY A 109 9.81 -15.04 7.03
CA GLY A 109 10.35 -15.35 8.35
C GLY A 109 11.56 -14.51 8.76
N VAL A 110 11.77 -13.34 8.14
CA VAL A 110 12.79 -12.40 8.62
C VAL A 110 12.35 -11.86 9.98
N PRO A 111 13.24 -11.82 11.00
CA PRO A 111 12.91 -11.35 12.34
C PRO A 111 12.31 -9.94 12.33
N ALA A 112 11.26 -9.73 13.13
CA ALA A 112 10.51 -8.47 13.15
C ALA A 112 11.37 -7.25 13.49
N GLU A 113 12.33 -7.42 14.40
CA GLU A 113 13.30 -6.39 14.76
C GLU A 113 14.22 -5.99 13.59
N THR A 114 14.61 -6.96 12.75
CA THR A 114 15.41 -6.70 11.55
C THR A 114 14.59 -5.92 10.54
N VAL A 115 13.34 -6.36 10.28
CA VAL A 115 12.42 -5.65 9.38
C VAL A 115 12.17 -4.23 9.86
N ALA A 116 11.92 -4.04 11.16
CA ALA A 116 11.68 -2.72 11.75
C ALA A 116 12.91 -1.80 11.61
N ALA A 117 14.11 -2.30 11.89
CA ALA A 117 15.35 -1.53 11.75
C ALA A 117 15.60 -1.10 10.30
N VAL A 118 15.43 -2.01 9.34
CA VAL A 118 15.60 -1.73 7.92
C VAL A 118 14.54 -0.74 7.42
N ASN A 119 13.27 -0.90 7.82
CA ASN A 119 12.20 0.04 7.52
C ASN A 119 12.50 1.43 8.10
N GLN A 120 13.00 1.52 9.33
CA GLN A 120 13.37 2.79 9.95
C GLN A 120 14.43 3.54 9.13
N VAL A 121 15.43 2.83 8.64
CA VAL A 121 16.47 3.42 7.76
C VAL A 121 15.85 3.84 6.42
N ALA A 122 15.07 2.97 5.79
CA ALA A 122 14.50 3.20 4.46
C ALA A 122 13.50 4.38 4.44
N THR A 123 12.72 4.53 5.49
CA THR A 123 11.72 5.61 5.61
C THR A 123 12.30 6.90 6.19
N GLY A 124 13.47 6.81 6.87
CA GLY A 124 13.99 7.90 7.70
C GLY A 124 13.00 8.29 8.80
N GLY A 125 12.23 7.33 9.31
CA GLY A 125 11.21 7.54 10.33
C GLY A 125 9.90 8.17 9.84
N LEU A 126 9.71 8.37 8.53
CA LEU A 126 8.45 8.88 8.00
C LEU A 126 7.33 7.84 8.23
N ARG A 127 6.25 8.26 8.87
CA ARG A 127 5.07 7.44 9.12
C ARG A 127 3.87 7.98 8.35
N PRO A 128 2.98 7.10 7.86
CA PRO A 128 1.71 7.54 7.29
C PRO A 128 0.82 8.25 8.34
N ASP A 129 0.06 9.24 7.90
CA ASP A 129 -1.03 9.83 8.70
C ASP A 129 -2.20 8.84 8.81
N LEU A 130 -2.45 8.10 7.72
CA LEU A 130 -3.48 7.06 7.67
C LEU A 130 -3.01 5.90 6.81
N THR A 131 -3.16 4.68 7.32
CA THR A 131 -2.99 3.43 6.58
C THR A 131 -4.33 2.71 6.51
N LEU A 132 -4.83 2.48 5.30
CA LEU A 132 -6.02 1.68 5.04
C LEU A 132 -5.60 0.26 4.66
N VAL A 133 -5.93 -0.69 5.52
CA VAL A 133 -5.69 -2.12 5.26
C VAL A 133 -6.95 -2.72 4.64
N LEU A 134 -6.87 -3.05 3.37
CA LEU A 134 -7.95 -3.70 2.63
C LEU A 134 -8.00 -5.18 3.02
N ASP A 135 -9.01 -5.55 3.78
CA ASP A 135 -9.19 -6.92 4.27
C ASP A 135 -9.98 -7.73 3.23
N VAL A 136 -9.31 -8.75 2.67
CA VAL A 136 -9.89 -9.69 1.71
C VAL A 136 -9.32 -11.07 1.98
N PRO A 137 -10.17 -12.08 2.21
CA PRO A 137 -9.70 -13.45 2.34
C PRO A 137 -8.90 -13.92 1.12
N PRO A 138 -7.84 -14.73 1.30
CA PRO A 138 -6.94 -15.13 0.21
C PRO A 138 -7.63 -15.71 -1.02
N GLY A 139 -8.68 -16.52 -0.82
CA GLY A 139 -9.45 -17.12 -1.91
C GLY A 139 -10.17 -16.10 -2.81
N VAL A 140 -10.64 -14.99 -2.24
CA VAL A 140 -11.30 -13.91 -2.97
C VAL A 140 -10.27 -13.12 -3.78
N GLY A 141 -9.14 -12.76 -3.16
CA GLY A 141 -8.04 -12.06 -3.84
C GLY A 141 -7.50 -12.83 -5.03
N ALA A 142 -7.18 -14.12 -4.83
CA ALA A 142 -6.72 -15.02 -5.89
C ALA A 142 -7.75 -15.18 -7.04
N GLY A 143 -9.05 -15.18 -6.73
CA GLY A 143 -10.11 -15.19 -7.74
C GLY A 143 -10.07 -13.94 -8.62
N ARG A 144 -9.94 -12.77 -8.02
CA ARG A 144 -9.87 -11.49 -8.74
C ARG A 144 -8.64 -11.39 -9.65
N GLN A 145 -7.48 -11.90 -9.20
CA GLN A 145 -6.26 -11.92 -10.00
C GLN A 145 -6.38 -12.82 -11.24
N ARG A 146 -6.96 -14.02 -11.09
CA ARG A 146 -7.20 -14.93 -12.22
C ARG A 146 -8.05 -14.30 -13.30
N VAL A 147 -9.09 -13.55 -12.93
CA VAL A 147 -9.96 -12.84 -13.88
C VAL A 147 -9.18 -11.73 -14.62
N ALA A 148 -8.18 -11.12 -13.97
CA ALA A 148 -7.37 -10.06 -14.59
C ALA A 148 -6.40 -10.56 -15.68
N GLY A 149 -6.19 -11.88 -15.83
CA GLY A 149 -5.43 -12.50 -16.93
C GLY A 149 -3.94 -12.17 -16.96
N LYS A 150 -3.35 -11.70 -15.86
CA LYS A 150 -1.91 -11.41 -15.77
C LYS A 150 -1.12 -12.68 -15.44
N SER A 151 0.06 -12.82 -16.06
CA SER A 151 1.03 -13.83 -15.62
C SER A 151 1.45 -13.55 -14.18
N PRO A 152 1.41 -14.57 -13.29
CA PRO A 152 1.76 -14.38 -11.89
C PRO A 152 3.24 -14.01 -11.72
N ASP A 153 3.51 -13.01 -10.89
CA ASP A 153 4.86 -12.63 -10.48
C ASP A 153 5.44 -13.62 -9.44
N ARG A 154 6.65 -13.33 -8.98
CA ARG A 154 7.37 -14.21 -8.05
C ARG A 154 6.63 -14.39 -6.71
N PHE A 155 6.01 -13.35 -6.18
CA PHE A 155 5.24 -13.43 -4.93
C PHE A 155 3.90 -14.16 -5.14
N GLU A 156 3.26 -13.95 -6.27
CA GLU A 156 2.01 -14.60 -6.63
C GLU A 156 2.17 -16.11 -6.89
N ARG A 157 3.41 -16.58 -7.13
CA ARG A 157 3.76 -18.00 -7.30
C ARG A 157 4.12 -18.73 -6.00
N GLU A 158 4.15 -18.03 -4.87
CA GLU A 158 4.44 -18.64 -3.56
C GLU A 158 3.34 -19.62 -3.14
N ASP A 159 3.67 -20.48 -2.18
CA ASP A 159 2.75 -21.47 -1.65
C ASP A 159 1.56 -20.85 -0.87
N PRO A 160 0.48 -21.60 -0.66
CA PRO A 160 -0.68 -21.12 0.08
C PRO A 160 -0.35 -20.72 1.52
N GLU A 161 0.60 -21.39 2.18
CA GLU A 161 1.03 -21.08 3.54
C GLU A 161 1.70 -19.71 3.62
N PHE A 162 2.49 -19.33 2.61
CA PHE A 162 3.07 -17.99 2.50
C PHE A 162 1.97 -16.93 2.43
N HIS A 163 0.99 -17.11 1.56
CA HIS A 163 -0.12 -16.18 1.41
C HIS A 163 -0.98 -16.08 2.67
N GLU A 164 -1.17 -17.19 3.39
CA GLU A 164 -1.89 -17.21 4.67
C GLU A 164 -1.12 -16.44 5.75
N ARG A 165 0.22 -16.58 5.83
CA ARG A 165 1.05 -15.81 6.78
C ARG A 165 0.98 -14.32 6.47
N VAL A 166 1.08 -13.94 5.20
CA VAL A 166 0.96 -12.55 4.74
C VAL A 166 -0.42 -11.98 5.07
N TYR A 167 -1.48 -12.72 4.80
CA TYR A 167 -2.85 -12.33 5.13
C TYR A 167 -3.03 -12.08 6.62
N ARG A 168 -2.58 -13.01 7.47
CA ARG A 168 -2.66 -12.85 8.92
C ARG A 168 -1.92 -11.61 9.40
N ALA A 169 -0.74 -11.33 8.86
CA ALA A 169 0.03 -10.15 9.22
C ALA A 169 -0.74 -8.85 8.92
N TYR A 170 -1.45 -8.78 7.79
CA TYR A 170 -2.32 -7.64 7.49
C TYR A 170 -3.55 -7.59 8.38
N ARG A 171 -4.21 -8.72 8.60
CA ARG A 171 -5.41 -8.82 9.44
C ARG A 171 -5.14 -8.41 10.88
N ASP A 172 -3.99 -8.80 11.41
CA ASP A 172 -3.62 -8.56 12.80
C ASP A 172 -2.92 -7.19 12.99
N ALA A 173 -2.65 -6.47 11.88
CA ALA A 173 -2.06 -5.14 11.93
C ALA A 173 -2.99 -4.16 12.66
N SER A 174 -2.42 -3.46 13.65
CA SER A 174 -3.13 -2.50 14.48
C SER A 174 -2.20 -1.40 14.96
N GLY A 175 -2.75 -0.26 15.32
CA GLY A 175 -2.00 0.87 15.85
C GLY A 175 -2.59 2.22 15.45
N PRO A 176 -2.00 3.31 15.95
CA PRO A 176 -2.43 4.66 15.57
C PRO A 176 -2.38 4.85 14.05
N GLY A 177 -3.45 5.42 13.49
CA GLY A 177 -3.54 5.69 12.05
C GLY A 177 -3.79 4.45 11.16
N ILE A 178 -3.92 3.24 11.71
CA ILE A 178 -4.29 2.04 10.94
C ILE A 178 -5.82 1.86 11.02
N ARG A 179 -6.46 1.71 9.85
CA ARG A 179 -7.88 1.39 9.70
C ARG A 179 -8.04 0.20 8.77
N ARG A 180 -8.86 -0.75 9.15
CA ARG A 180 -9.22 -1.89 8.33
C ARG A 180 -10.48 -1.54 7.54
N ILE A 181 -10.50 -1.91 6.26
CA ILE A 181 -11.61 -1.71 5.32
C ILE A 181 -12.03 -3.09 4.81
N ASP A 182 -13.31 -3.44 4.94
CA ASP A 182 -13.83 -4.65 4.29
C ASP A 182 -13.87 -4.43 2.76
N ALA A 183 -12.92 -5.05 2.08
CA ALA A 183 -12.81 -4.93 0.62
C ALA A 183 -13.49 -6.08 -0.14
N THR A 184 -14.40 -6.83 0.50
CA THR A 184 -15.20 -7.87 -0.15
C THR A 184 -16.43 -7.30 -0.88
N GLY A 185 -16.89 -6.13 -0.47
CA GLY A 185 -18.04 -5.42 -1.02
C GLY A 185 -17.84 -4.82 -2.42
N SER A 186 -18.83 -4.02 -2.86
CA SER A 186 -18.73 -3.28 -4.12
C SER A 186 -17.65 -2.20 -4.07
N ARG A 187 -17.17 -1.75 -5.24
CA ARG A 187 -16.15 -0.68 -5.34
C ARG A 187 -16.62 0.60 -4.68
N GLU A 188 -17.90 0.92 -4.84
CA GLU A 188 -18.53 2.12 -4.29
C GLU A 188 -18.60 2.05 -2.76
N ALA A 189 -18.93 0.89 -2.20
CA ALA A 189 -18.96 0.69 -0.74
C ALA A 189 -17.56 0.81 -0.13
N VAL A 190 -16.56 0.18 -0.73
CA VAL A 190 -15.15 0.27 -0.30
C VAL A 190 -14.64 1.71 -0.39
N LEU A 191 -14.96 2.42 -1.47
CA LEU A 191 -14.59 3.83 -1.63
C LEU A 191 -15.28 4.71 -0.57
N ALA A 192 -16.55 4.49 -0.29
CA ALA A 192 -17.30 5.26 0.72
C ALA A 192 -16.72 5.05 2.12
N GLU A 193 -16.38 3.82 2.49
CA GLU A 193 -15.74 3.49 3.78
C GLU A 193 -14.35 4.13 3.88
N ALA A 194 -13.53 4.02 2.82
CA ALA A 194 -12.22 4.65 2.76
C ALA A 194 -12.30 6.18 2.87
N TRP A 195 -13.28 6.78 2.21
CA TRP A 195 -13.51 8.24 2.31
C TRP A 195 -13.97 8.64 3.71
N GLY A 196 -14.81 7.84 4.36
CA GLY A 196 -15.19 8.03 5.76
C GLY A 196 -13.97 8.08 6.68
N ALA A 197 -13.06 7.11 6.54
CA ALA A 197 -11.82 7.08 7.33
C ALA A 197 -10.91 8.31 7.07
N LEU A 198 -10.83 8.79 5.82
CA LEU A 198 -10.13 10.04 5.49
C LEU A 198 -10.78 11.26 6.15
N SER A 199 -12.12 11.33 6.14
CA SER A 199 -12.87 12.42 6.74
C SER A 199 -12.72 12.48 8.26
N GLU A 200 -12.60 11.31 8.91
CA GLU A 200 -12.30 11.21 10.33
C GLU A 200 -10.85 11.62 10.65
N ALA A 201 -9.89 11.20 9.82
CA ALA A 201 -8.48 11.46 10.02
C ALA A 201 -8.12 12.95 9.82
N ARG A 202 -8.76 13.61 8.83
CA ARG A 202 -8.53 15.04 8.53
C ARG A 202 -9.82 15.72 8.05
N PRO A 203 -10.74 16.08 8.97
CA PRO A 203 -12.04 16.65 8.63
C PRO A 203 -11.96 17.94 7.81
N GLU A 204 -10.97 18.79 8.08
CA GLU A 204 -10.78 20.07 7.37
C GLU A 204 -10.42 19.91 5.90
N THR A 205 -9.87 18.76 5.50
CA THR A 205 -9.48 18.47 4.11
C THR A 205 -10.49 17.58 3.40
N PHE A 206 -10.97 16.53 4.08
CA PHE A 206 -11.79 15.48 3.49
C PHE A 206 -13.26 15.53 3.98
N GLY A 207 -13.59 16.37 4.95
CA GLY A 207 -14.95 16.53 5.47
C GLY A 207 -15.92 17.06 4.43
N GLY A 208 -17.22 16.86 4.66
CA GLY A 208 -18.30 17.16 3.73
C GLY A 208 -18.84 15.90 3.04
N ARG A 209 -20.10 15.96 2.57
CA ARG A 209 -20.78 14.79 1.98
C ARG A 209 -20.02 14.25 0.77
N ALA A 210 -19.97 12.93 0.69
CA ALA A 210 -19.41 12.17 -0.42
C ALA A 210 -20.34 12.21 -1.67
N ASP A 211 -20.99 13.34 -1.94
CA ASP A 211 -22.01 13.49 -2.99
C ASP A 211 -21.46 13.22 -4.42
N TYR A 212 -20.15 13.04 -4.55
CA TYR A 212 -19.48 12.72 -5.82
C TYR A 212 -19.21 11.22 -6.01
N ILE A 213 -19.47 10.39 -4.99
CA ILE A 213 -19.20 8.94 -5.04
C ILE A 213 -20.34 8.18 -5.74
N THR A 214 -21.52 8.81 -5.88
CA THR A 214 -22.76 8.15 -6.38
C THR A 214 -23.16 8.54 -7.80
N LYS A 215 -22.34 9.27 -8.54
CA LYS A 215 -22.63 9.66 -9.92
C LYS A 215 -21.62 9.03 -10.90
N SER A 216 -21.74 7.73 -11.10
CA SER A 216 -21.20 7.04 -12.28
C SER A 216 -22.11 5.88 -12.65
#